data_8ceb5d949fce67281d2a4e101015703f
#
_entry.id   8ceb5d949fce67281d2a4e101015703f
#
_cell.length_a   1.000
_cell.length_b   1.000
_cell.length_c   1.000
_cell.angle_alpha   90.00
_cell.angle_beta   90.00
_cell.angle_gamma   90.00
#
_symmetry.space_group_name_H-M   'P 1'
#
loop_
_entity.id
_entity.type
_entity.pdbx_description
1 polymer ?
#
loop_
_entity_poly.entity_id
_entity_poly.type
_entity_poly.pdbx_seq_one_letter_code
_entity_poly.pdbx_strand_id
1 'polypeptide(L)'
;IHGVPTMFIALLEHEDFHKTDFSHMRTGIMAGSLCPISVMRDVVDKMNLTEITIVFGQTESSPGCTMSSTDDPLEVRVSTVGRPLPQIECRIVDPVSNRELPPGEIGEFVARGYNIMKGYYKMPRATATAVDKDGWLHTGDLAMMTQEGNFCITGRLKDMIIRGGENIYPKEIEEFVYNHPKVADVQVIGVPDKQYGEEIMACVILKKGQTATAEEIREYIRAHMARHKVPKYVEFVDSFPMNAAGKILKYKMRTAAVEKLGLYEAANVETA
;
A
#
# COMPACT_ATOMS: atom_id res chain seq x y z
N ILE A 1 21.78 -3.46 -3.73
CA ILE A 1 21.13 -3.61 -2.40
C ILE A 1 19.67 -3.96 -2.56
N HIS A 2 19.12 -4.85 -1.70
CA HIS A 2 17.73 -5.24 -1.71
C HIS A 2 17.13 -4.99 -0.33
N GLY A 3 15.90 -4.50 -0.27
CA GLY A 3 15.26 -4.25 1.02
C GLY A 3 13.81 -3.80 0.91
N VAL A 4 13.23 -3.56 2.08
CA VAL A 4 11.91 -2.95 2.22
C VAL A 4 12.06 -1.42 2.29
N PRO A 5 11.02 -0.64 1.96
CA PRO A 5 11.10 0.82 2.00
C PRO A 5 11.60 1.39 3.33
N THR A 6 11.17 0.84 4.46
CA THR A 6 11.61 1.28 5.80
C THR A 6 13.12 1.12 6.01
N MET A 7 13.74 0.11 5.39
CA MET A 7 15.21 -0.03 5.43
C MET A 7 15.90 1.08 4.65
N PHE A 8 15.39 1.43 3.47
CA PHE A 8 15.98 2.53 2.68
C PHE A 8 15.78 3.88 3.38
N ILE A 9 14.63 4.12 4.01
CA ILE A 9 14.39 5.32 4.82
C ILE A 9 15.41 5.39 5.96
N ALA A 10 15.60 4.30 6.71
CA ALA A 10 16.57 4.27 7.80
C ALA A 10 18.01 4.51 7.34
N LEU A 11 18.38 4.04 6.15
CA LEU A 11 19.67 4.32 5.55
C LEU A 11 19.81 5.79 5.17
N LEU A 12 18.81 6.38 4.53
CA LEU A 12 18.79 7.80 4.12
C LEU A 12 18.87 8.76 5.33
N GLU A 13 18.32 8.36 6.47
CA GLU A 13 18.29 9.14 7.71
C GLU A 13 19.47 8.87 8.66
N HIS A 14 20.34 7.90 8.31
CA HIS A 14 21.45 7.52 9.16
C HIS A 14 22.49 8.65 9.28
N GLU A 15 23.05 8.87 10.47
CA GLU A 15 24.04 9.94 10.74
C GLU A 15 25.30 9.85 9.86
N ASP A 16 25.69 8.63 9.47
CA ASP A 16 26.83 8.38 8.59
C ASP A 16 26.49 8.37 7.09
N PHE A 17 25.23 8.65 6.73
CA PHE A 17 24.81 8.64 5.34
C PHE A 17 25.70 9.52 4.45
N HIS A 18 25.96 10.75 4.91
CA HIS A 18 26.77 11.72 4.16
C HIS A 18 28.28 11.39 4.13
N LYS A 19 28.72 10.42 4.92
CA LYS A 19 30.11 9.93 4.94
C LYS A 19 30.31 8.69 4.07
N THR A 20 29.20 8.10 3.58
CA THR A 20 29.20 6.86 2.82
C THR A 20 29.38 7.14 1.33
N ASP A 21 30.31 6.45 0.70
CA ASP A 21 30.51 6.51 -0.76
C ASP A 21 29.56 5.53 -1.45
N PHE A 22 28.58 6.05 -2.18
CA PHE A 22 27.63 5.31 -2.98
C PHE A 22 28.00 5.21 -4.46
N SER A 23 29.16 5.70 -4.89
CA SER A 23 29.56 5.79 -6.31
C SER A 23 29.57 4.43 -7.04
N HIS A 24 29.77 3.35 -6.31
CA HIS A 24 29.77 1.98 -6.85
C HIS A 24 28.40 1.29 -6.80
N MET A 25 27.39 1.94 -6.21
CA MET A 25 26.03 1.41 -6.20
C MET A 25 25.39 1.62 -7.57
N ARG A 26 24.53 0.70 -8.00
CA ARG A 26 23.88 0.78 -9.30
C ARG A 26 22.44 0.28 -9.27
N THR A 27 22.21 -0.88 -8.67
CA THR A 27 20.93 -1.59 -8.78
C THR A 27 20.51 -2.23 -7.47
N GLY A 28 19.27 -2.61 -7.40
CA GLY A 28 18.66 -3.31 -6.28
C GLY A 28 17.17 -3.54 -6.48
N ILE A 29 16.53 -4.02 -5.44
CA ILE A 29 15.08 -4.22 -5.40
C ILE A 29 14.53 -3.57 -4.13
N MET A 30 13.50 -2.74 -4.30
CA MET A 30 12.67 -2.25 -3.20
C MET A 30 11.33 -2.98 -3.26
N ALA A 31 10.98 -3.75 -2.23
CA ALA A 31 9.78 -4.60 -2.24
C ALA A 31 9.29 -4.91 -0.83
N GLY A 32 8.20 -5.69 -0.72
CA GLY A 32 7.66 -6.21 0.55
C GLY A 32 6.62 -5.31 1.22
N SER A 33 6.51 -4.08 0.82
CA SER A 33 5.41 -3.15 1.15
C SER A 33 5.24 -2.13 0.03
N LEU A 34 4.27 -1.23 0.17
CA LEU A 34 4.12 -0.11 -0.76
C LEU A 34 5.38 0.76 -0.73
N CYS A 35 5.94 1.05 -1.90
CA CYS A 35 7.16 1.84 -2.05
C CYS A 35 6.75 3.31 -2.30
N PRO A 36 7.04 4.25 -1.36
CA PRO A 36 6.75 5.66 -1.60
C PRO A 36 7.60 6.20 -2.75
N ILE A 37 6.95 6.92 -3.66
CA ILE A 37 7.61 7.50 -4.85
C ILE A 37 8.79 8.40 -4.45
N SER A 38 8.63 9.20 -3.41
CA SER A 38 9.69 10.09 -2.90
C SER A 38 10.91 9.30 -2.42
N VAL A 39 10.72 8.19 -1.70
CA VAL A 39 11.83 7.35 -1.24
C VAL A 39 12.55 6.70 -2.42
N MET A 40 11.82 6.24 -3.43
CA MET A 40 12.43 5.70 -4.65
C MET A 40 13.30 6.73 -5.35
N ARG A 41 12.82 7.98 -5.48
CA ARG A 41 13.60 9.08 -6.06
C ARG A 41 14.85 9.38 -5.23
N ASP A 42 14.70 9.45 -3.91
CA ASP A 42 15.82 9.72 -3.00
C ASP A 42 16.91 8.65 -3.08
N VAL A 43 16.58 7.38 -3.20
CA VAL A 43 17.60 6.33 -3.34
C VAL A 43 18.29 6.36 -4.71
N VAL A 44 17.58 6.73 -5.76
CA VAL A 44 18.16 6.94 -7.08
C VAL A 44 19.15 8.11 -7.04
N ASP A 45 18.74 9.24 -6.50
CA ASP A 45 19.51 10.49 -6.54
C ASP A 45 20.65 10.50 -5.52
N LYS A 46 20.41 10.00 -4.31
CA LYS A 46 21.35 10.11 -3.18
C LYS A 46 22.21 8.87 -2.95
N MET A 47 21.76 7.69 -3.40
CA MET A 47 22.45 6.41 -3.24
C MET A 47 22.96 5.84 -4.58
N ASN A 48 22.87 6.59 -5.66
CA ASN A 48 23.29 6.18 -7.01
C ASN A 48 22.65 4.86 -7.49
N LEU A 49 21.45 4.52 -6.98
CA LEU A 49 20.73 3.31 -7.36
C LEU A 49 19.90 3.54 -8.64
N THR A 50 20.59 3.94 -9.71
CA THR A 50 19.99 4.36 -10.99
C THR A 50 19.15 3.28 -11.66
N GLU A 51 19.44 2.00 -11.36
CA GLU A 51 18.74 0.83 -11.89
C GLU A 51 17.96 0.06 -10.82
N ILE A 52 17.52 0.73 -9.74
CA ILE A 52 16.66 0.09 -8.75
C ILE A 52 15.30 -0.24 -9.35
N THR A 53 14.74 -1.40 -8.98
CA THR A 53 13.45 -1.89 -9.45
C THR A 53 12.49 -2.15 -8.29
N ILE A 54 11.19 -2.20 -8.60
CA ILE A 54 10.15 -2.67 -7.68
C ILE A 54 9.73 -4.07 -8.11
N VAL A 55 9.56 -4.96 -7.14
CA VAL A 55 8.92 -6.28 -7.31
C VAL A 55 7.66 -6.31 -6.47
N PHE A 56 6.56 -6.71 -7.07
CA PHE A 56 5.31 -6.97 -6.37
C PHE A 56 4.98 -8.45 -6.36
N GLY A 57 4.50 -8.90 -5.21
CA GLY A 57 4.00 -10.23 -4.96
C GLY A 57 3.93 -10.53 -3.47
N GLN A 58 3.74 -11.78 -3.13
CA GLN A 58 3.55 -12.25 -1.76
C GLN A 58 4.12 -13.66 -1.60
N THR A 59 4.18 -14.16 -0.36
CA THR A 59 4.71 -15.50 -0.05
C THR A 59 4.03 -16.58 -0.89
N GLU A 60 2.72 -16.44 -1.09
CA GLU A 60 1.88 -17.32 -1.89
C GLU A 60 2.23 -17.35 -3.38
N SER A 61 3.02 -16.38 -3.85
CA SER A 61 3.50 -16.28 -5.24
C SER A 61 5.03 -16.40 -5.39
N SER A 62 5.76 -16.88 -4.41
CA SER A 62 7.16 -17.36 -4.37
C SER A 62 8.25 -16.40 -4.94
N PRO A 63 8.41 -15.17 -4.52
CA PRO A 63 7.47 -14.20 -3.96
C PRO A 63 6.91 -13.23 -5.01
N GLY A 64 7.39 -13.22 -6.27
CA GLY A 64 7.14 -12.18 -7.27
C GLY A 64 6.09 -12.55 -8.31
N CYS A 65 5.22 -11.60 -8.63
CA CYS A 65 4.29 -11.67 -9.77
C CYS A 65 4.71 -10.70 -10.87
N THR A 66 5.05 -9.49 -10.51
CA THR A 66 5.45 -8.43 -11.45
C THR A 66 6.77 -7.79 -11.02
N MET A 67 7.44 -7.15 -11.97
CA MET A 67 8.67 -6.40 -11.74
C MET A 67 8.79 -5.26 -12.74
N SER A 68 9.25 -4.09 -12.30
CA SER A 68 9.67 -3.02 -13.21
C SER A 68 11.01 -3.36 -13.86
N SER A 69 11.22 -2.90 -15.10
CA SER A 69 12.51 -3.07 -15.79
C SER A 69 13.49 -1.95 -15.42
N THR A 70 14.78 -2.26 -15.43
CA THR A 70 15.85 -1.24 -15.35
C THR A 70 15.81 -0.27 -16.54
N ASP A 71 15.26 -0.71 -17.67
CA ASP A 71 15.12 0.08 -18.90
C ASP A 71 13.87 0.96 -18.90
N ASP A 72 12.93 0.73 -17.96
CA ASP A 72 11.75 1.58 -17.85
C ASP A 72 12.16 2.99 -17.40
N PRO A 73 11.49 4.04 -17.91
CA PRO A 73 11.67 5.40 -17.40
C PRO A 73 11.48 5.46 -15.87
N LEU A 74 12.22 6.35 -15.21
CA LEU A 74 12.14 6.48 -13.74
C LEU A 74 10.70 6.66 -13.26
N GLU A 75 9.90 7.47 -13.94
CA GLU A 75 8.48 7.69 -13.59
C GLU A 75 7.67 6.39 -13.58
N VAL A 76 7.88 5.51 -14.55
CA VAL A 76 7.22 4.20 -14.59
C VAL A 76 7.70 3.31 -13.43
N ARG A 77 9.00 3.29 -13.17
CA ARG A 77 9.57 2.48 -12.07
C ARG A 77 9.13 2.93 -10.68
N VAL A 78 8.92 4.22 -10.47
CA VAL A 78 8.52 4.76 -9.16
C VAL A 78 7.01 4.76 -8.94
N SER A 79 6.20 4.74 -10.00
CA SER A 79 4.74 4.83 -9.92
C SER A 79 4.02 3.49 -10.16
N THR A 80 4.73 2.46 -10.64
CA THR A 80 4.15 1.15 -10.94
C THR A 80 4.97 0.03 -10.29
N VAL A 81 4.37 -1.17 -10.23
CA VAL A 81 5.08 -2.40 -9.86
C VAL A 81 5.50 -3.22 -11.08
N GLY A 82 5.52 -2.56 -12.25
CA GLY A 82 5.98 -3.13 -13.51
C GLY A 82 5.00 -4.10 -14.16
N ARG A 83 5.54 -5.00 -14.95
CA ARG A 83 4.82 -5.99 -15.77
C ARG A 83 4.97 -7.40 -15.21
N PRO A 84 4.10 -8.36 -15.64
CA PRO A 84 4.23 -9.75 -15.24
C PRO A 84 5.62 -10.30 -15.52
N LEU A 85 6.16 -11.08 -14.59
CA LEU A 85 7.37 -11.86 -14.82
C LEU A 85 7.14 -12.92 -15.90
N PRO A 86 8.19 -13.39 -16.59
CA PRO A 86 8.04 -14.39 -17.65
C PRO A 86 7.26 -15.62 -17.20
N GLN A 87 6.30 -16.08 -18.02
CA GLN A 87 5.43 -17.24 -17.77
C GLN A 87 4.49 -17.08 -16.56
N ILE A 88 4.28 -15.86 -16.07
CA ILE A 88 3.26 -15.54 -15.07
C ILE A 88 2.18 -14.71 -15.74
N GLU A 89 0.94 -15.10 -15.56
CA GLU A 89 -0.24 -14.35 -15.98
C GLU A 89 -0.73 -13.50 -14.82
N CYS A 90 -1.03 -12.23 -15.09
CA CYS A 90 -1.61 -11.30 -14.11
C CYS A 90 -2.82 -10.61 -14.71
N ARG A 91 -3.86 -10.40 -13.91
CA ARG A 91 -5.10 -9.72 -14.31
C ARG A 91 -5.64 -8.86 -13.18
N ILE A 92 -6.50 -7.92 -13.55
CA ILE A 92 -7.36 -7.21 -12.61
C ILE A 92 -8.77 -7.75 -12.78
N VAL A 93 -9.38 -8.15 -11.68
CA VAL A 93 -10.75 -8.69 -11.70
C VAL A 93 -11.64 -7.94 -10.72
N ASP A 94 -12.93 -7.89 -11.04
CA ASP A 94 -13.95 -7.42 -10.10
C ASP A 94 -14.02 -8.39 -8.91
N PRO A 95 -13.87 -7.92 -7.66
CA PRO A 95 -13.77 -8.79 -6.48
C PRO A 95 -15.04 -9.62 -6.19
N VAL A 96 -16.19 -9.24 -6.75
CA VAL A 96 -17.47 -9.90 -6.51
C VAL A 96 -17.79 -10.88 -7.64
N SER A 97 -17.72 -10.42 -8.88
CA SER A 97 -18.13 -11.21 -10.06
C SER A 97 -16.98 -12.03 -10.65
N ASN A 98 -15.73 -11.78 -10.22
CA ASN A 98 -14.49 -12.36 -10.78
C ASN A 98 -14.32 -12.10 -12.30
N ARG A 99 -15.01 -11.09 -12.83
CA ARG A 99 -14.89 -10.68 -14.24
C ARG A 99 -13.63 -9.85 -14.41
N GLU A 100 -12.86 -10.13 -15.47
CA GLU A 100 -11.70 -9.32 -15.83
C GLU A 100 -12.11 -7.88 -16.16
N LEU A 101 -11.35 -6.93 -15.63
CA LEU A 101 -11.56 -5.49 -15.81
C LEU A 101 -10.59 -4.92 -16.85
N PRO A 102 -11.03 -3.94 -17.64
CA PRO A 102 -10.16 -3.29 -18.63
C PRO A 102 -9.10 -2.40 -17.93
N PRO A 103 -8.03 -2.00 -18.66
CA PRO A 103 -7.06 -1.05 -18.15
C PRO A 103 -7.71 0.25 -17.64
N GLY A 104 -7.21 0.75 -16.51
CA GLY A 104 -7.70 1.95 -15.83
C GLY A 104 -8.77 1.69 -14.75
N GLU A 105 -9.37 0.51 -14.71
CA GLU A 105 -10.30 0.15 -13.65
C GLU A 105 -9.58 -0.52 -12.47
N ILE A 106 -10.04 -0.22 -11.25
CA ILE A 106 -9.50 -0.80 -10.01
C ILE A 106 -10.26 -2.06 -9.66
N GLY A 107 -9.53 -3.15 -9.41
CA GLY A 107 -10.07 -4.40 -8.95
C GLY A 107 -9.03 -5.22 -8.18
N GLU A 108 -9.34 -6.48 -7.88
CA GLU A 108 -8.40 -7.40 -7.25
C GLU A 108 -7.32 -7.83 -8.25
N PHE A 109 -6.06 -7.76 -7.82
CA PHE A 109 -4.95 -8.33 -8.57
C PHE A 109 -4.95 -9.85 -8.38
N VAL A 110 -5.03 -10.59 -9.48
CA VAL A 110 -4.92 -12.04 -9.48
C VAL A 110 -3.76 -12.50 -10.35
N ALA A 111 -3.10 -13.59 -9.94
CA ALA A 111 -1.94 -14.13 -10.64
C ALA A 111 -2.06 -15.64 -10.84
N ARG A 112 -1.51 -16.13 -11.96
CA ARG A 112 -1.43 -17.55 -12.26
C ARG A 112 -0.07 -17.88 -12.89
N GLY A 113 0.55 -18.99 -12.46
CA GLY A 113 1.82 -19.42 -13.01
C GLY A 113 2.52 -20.46 -12.12
N TYR A 114 3.73 -20.81 -12.54
CA TYR A 114 4.55 -21.83 -11.84
C TYR A 114 4.98 -21.41 -10.43
N ASN A 115 4.93 -20.11 -10.13
CA ASN A 115 5.33 -19.50 -8.87
C ASN A 115 4.23 -19.59 -7.80
N ILE A 116 3.00 -19.91 -8.17
CA ILE A 116 1.89 -19.95 -7.22
C ILE A 116 2.04 -21.16 -6.28
N MET A 117 1.80 -20.91 -4.99
CA MET A 117 1.86 -21.94 -3.95
C MET A 117 0.95 -23.14 -4.25
N LYS A 118 1.32 -24.32 -3.76
CA LYS A 118 0.44 -25.49 -3.79
C LYS A 118 -0.72 -25.39 -2.81
N GLY A 119 -0.60 -24.56 -1.79
CA GLY A 119 -1.62 -24.32 -0.78
C GLY A 119 -1.06 -24.13 0.63
N TYR A 120 -1.95 -23.77 1.54
CA TYR A 120 -1.65 -23.66 2.96
C TYR A 120 -1.63 -25.05 3.60
N TYR A 121 -0.60 -25.33 4.38
CA TYR A 121 -0.40 -26.63 5.01
C TYR A 121 -1.58 -27.00 5.93
N LYS A 122 -2.22 -28.13 5.65
CA LYS A 122 -3.40 -28.63 6.37
C LYS A 122 -4.59 -27.67 6.44
N MET A 123 -4.68 -26.70 5.52
CA MET A 123 -5.77 -25.73 5.46
C MET A 123 -6.46 -25.72 4.08
N PRO A 124 -7.15 -26.81 3.70
CA PRO A 124 -7.72 -26.92 2.34
C PRO A 124 -8.78 -25.87 2.03
N ARG A 125 -9.57 -25.45 3.03
CA ARG A 125 -10.58 -24.40 2.83
C ARG A 125 -9.93 -23.03 2.55
N ALA A 126 -8.92 -22.65 3.34
CA ALA A 126 -8.17 -21.40 3.11
C ALA A 126 -7.44 -21.44 1.75
N THR A 127 -6.91 -22.59 1.37
CA THR A 127 -6.29 -22.79 0.05
C THR A 127 -7.30 -22.56 -1.07
N ALA A 128 -8.49 -23.18 -0.98
CA ALA A 128 -9.54 -23.03 -2.00
C ALA A 128 -10.12 -21.60 -2.09
N THR A 129 -10.02 -20.82 -1.02
CA THR A 129 -10.36 -19.38 -1.03
C THR A 129 -9.27 -18.55 -1.69
N ALA A 130 -7.98 -18.91 -1.47
CA ALA A 130 -6.86 -18.14 -1.99
C ALA A 130 -6.51 -18.50 -3.44
N VAL A 131 -6.64 -19.78 -3.83
CA VAL A 131 -6.38 -20.25 -5.20
C VAL A 131 -7.63 -20.90 -5.74
N ASP A 132 -8.19 -20.31 -6.79
CA ASP A 132 -9.42 -20.80 -7.40
C ASP A 132 -9.20 -22.10 -8.21
N LYS A 133 -10.30 -22.68 -8.72
CA LYS A 133 -10.29 -23.92 -9.50
C LYS A 133 -9.50 -23.84 -10.82
N ASP A 134 -9.31 -22.63 -11.35
CA ASP A 134 -8.60 -22.38 -12.60
C ASP A 134 -7.12 -22.00 -12.34
N GLY A 135 -6.69 -22.06 -11.09
CA GLY A 135 -5.30 -21.84 -10.64
C GLY A 135 -4.94 -20.38 -10.45
N TRP A 136 -5.92 -19.48 -10.38
CA TRP A 136 -5.67 -18.06 -10.06
C TRP A 136 -5.53 -17.86 -8.57
N LEU A 137 -4.43 -17.25 -8.17
CA LEU A 137 -4.22 -16.75 -6.81
C LEU A 137 -4.92 -15.40 -6.67
N HIS A 138 -5.89 -15.34 -5.76
CA HIS A 138 -6.53 -14.12 -5.29
C HIS A 138 -5.65 -13.48 -4.23
N THR A 139 -4.99 -12.38 -4.56
CA THR A 139 -3.97 -11.79 -3.69
C THR A 139 -4.56 -11.00 -2.53
N GLY A 140 -5.80 -10.55 -2.64
CA GLY A 140 -6.43 -9.59 -1.74
C GLY A 140 -5.83 -8.18 -1.85
N ASP A 141 -4.94 -7.94 -2.81
CA ASP A 141 -4.41 -6.62 -3.11
C ASP A 141 -5.21 -6.00 -4.26
N LEU A 142 -5.54 -4.72 -4.12
CA LEU A 142 -6.23 -3.94 -5.15
C LEU A 142 -5.21 -3.27 -6.05
N ALA A 143 -5.48 -3.33 -7.34
CA ALA A 143 -4.62 -2.72 -8.35
C ALA A 143 -5.42 -2.27 -9.57
N MET A 144 -4.78 -1.49 -10.42
CA MET A 144 -5.22 -1.25 -11.80
C MET A 144 -4.08 -1.55 -12.76
N MET A 145 -4.41 -1.85 -14.00
CA MET A 145 -3.45 -2.00 -15.09
C MET A 145 -3.45 -0.74 -15.95
N THR A 146 -2.27 -0.24 -16.32
CA THR A 146 -2.16 0.87 -17.28
C THR A 146 -2.37 0.37 -18.72
N GLN A 147 -2.56 1.29 -19.66
CA GLN A 147 -2.69 0.95 -21.08
C GLN A 147 -1.43 0.27 -21.66
N GLU A 148 -0.26 0.53 -21.06
CA GLU A 148 1.03 -0.05 -21.43
C GLU A 148 1.28 -1.42 -20.75
N GLY A 149 0.32 -1.91 -19.95
CA GLY A 149 0.41 -3.21 -19.27
C GLY A 149 1.22 -3.22 -17.97
N ASN A 150 1.51 -2.05 -17.40
CA ASN A 150 2.09 -1.96 -16.06
C ASN A 150 0.98 -2.02 -15.00
N PHE A 151 1.29 -2.57 -13.83
CA PHE A 151 0.36 -2.63 -12.71
C PHE A 151 0.66 -1.56 -11.66
N CYS A 152 -0.39 -0.95 -11.11
CA CYS A 152 -0.32 0.02 -10.02
C CYS A 152 -1.10 -0.53 -8.84
N ILE A 153 -0.44 -0.81 -7.72
CA ILE A 153 -1.11 -1.27 -6.51
C ILE A 153 -1.78 -0.07 -5.84
N THR A 154 -3.08 -0.16 -5.60
CA THR A 154 -3.89 0.92 -5.00
C THR A 154 -4.26 0.66 -3.54
N GLY A 155 -4.02 -0.55 -3.03
CA GLY A 155 -4.27 -0.88 -1.62
C GLY A 155 -4.51 -2.35 -1.39
N ARG A 156 -5.25 -2.64 -0.32
CA ARG A 156 -5.73 -3.98 -0.01
C ARG A 156 -7.23 -4.02 0.04
N LEU A 157 -7.82 -5.09 -0.45
CA LEU A 157 -9.27 -5.29 -0.45
C LEU A 157 -9.84 -5.17 0.97
N LYS A 158 -9.19 -5.78 1.96
CA LYS A 158 -9.60 -5.75 3.37
C LYS A 158 -9.37 -4.40 4.09
N ASP A 159 -8.54 -3.53 3.52
CA ASP A 159 -8.22 -2.22 4.08
C ASP A 159 -8.99 -1.09 3.36
N MET A 160 -9.71 -1.43 2.28
CA MET A 160 -10.60 -0.52 1.59
C MET A 160 -11.70 -0.05 2.55
N ILE A 161 -11.98 1.24 2.54
CA ILE A 161 -12.99 1.86 3.40
C ILE A 161 -14.27 2.01 2.58
N ILE A 162 -15.37 1.46 3.07
CA ILE A 162 -16.69 1.60 2.43
C ILE A 162 -17.47 2.65 3.18
N ARG A 163 -17.46 3.89 2.66
CA ARG A 163 -18.12 5.03 3.28
C ARG A 163 -19.37 5.43 2.53
N GLY A 164 -20.54 5.09 3.08
CA GLY A 164 -21.82 5.42 2.44
C GLY A 164 -22.00 4.81 1.05
N GLY A 165 -21.42 3.63 0.80
CA GLY A 165 -21.45 2.95 -0.50
C GLY A 165 -20.32 3.32 -1.45
N GLU A 166 -19.47 4.30 -1.09
CA GLU A 166 -18.32 4.71 -1.88
C GLU A 166 -17.06 3.97 -1.41
N ASN A 167 -16.33 3.40 -2.35
CA ASN A 167 -15.04 2.75 -2.10
C ASN A 167 -13.94 3.80 -1.99
N ILE A 168 -13.28 3.87 -0.84
CA ILE A 168 -12.16 4.77 -0.59
C ILE A 168 -10.91 3.94 -0.39
N TYR A 169 -9.88 4.27 -1.12
CA TYR A 169 -8.59 3.60 -1.09
C TYR A 169 -7.63 4.37 -0.19
N PRO A 170 -7.26 3.82 0.99
CA PRO A 170 -6.39 4.49 1.96
C PRO A 170 -5.10 5.03 1.35
N LYS A 171 -4.48 4.27 0.45
CA LYS A 171 -3.22 4.63 -0.18
C LYS A 171 -3.28 5.97 -0.92
N GLU A 172 -4.37 6.27 -1.61
CA GLU A 172 -4.54 7.53 -2.34
C GLU A 172 -4.42 8.74 -1.41
N ILE A 173 -5.03 8.63 -0.22
CA ILE A 173 -4.98 9.68 0.80
C ILE A 173 -3.59 9.70 1.45
N GLU A 174 -3.01 8.54 1.75
CA GLU A 174 -1.68 8.40 2.35
C GLU A 174 -0.60 9.04 1.48
N GLU A 175 -0.55 8.72 0.18
CA GLU A 175 0.42 9.27 -0.77
C GLU A 175 0.27 10.79 -0.90
N PHE A 176 -0.95 11.30 -0.88
CA PHE A 176 -1.19 12.74 -0.92
C PHE A 176 -0.70 13.43 0.34
N VAL A 177 -1.07 12.92 1.53
CA VAL A 177 -0.69 13.51 2.83
C VAL A 177 0.81 13.37 3.09
N TYR A 178 1.45 12.32 2.57
CA TYR A 178 2.90 12.14 2.68
C TYR A 178 3.71 13.30 2.06
N ASN A 179 3.14 14.01 1.07
CA ASN A 179 3.77 15.20 0.49
C ASN A 179 3.61 16.47 1.34
N HIS A 180 2.87 16.41 2.46
CA HIS A 180 2.72 17.56 3.36
C HIS A 180 4.07 17.88 4.05
N PRO A 181 4.52 19.16 4.08
CA PRO A 181 5.86 19.52 4.53
C PRO A 181 6.18 19.11 5.97
N LYS A 182 5.16 19.00 6.82
CA LYS A 182 5.30 18.66 8.25
C LYS A 182 5.14 17.17 8.56
N VAL A 183 4.69 16.35 7.59
CA VAL A 183 4.39 14.92 7.80
C VAL A 183 5.61 14.08 7.53
N ALA A 184 5.97 13.20 8.46
CA ALA A 184 7.00 12.18 8.30
C ALA A 184 6.42 10.89 7.75
N ASP A 185 5.25 10.45 8.29
CA ASP A 185 4.55 9.25 7.81
C ASP A 185 3.05 9.37 8.11
N VAL A 186 2.23 8.63 7.38
CA VAL A 186 0.78 8.62 7.55
C VAL A 186 0.21 7.26 7.22
N GLN A 187 -0.77 6.83 8.01
CA GLN A 187 -1.58 5.64 7.74
C GLN A 187 -3.06 6.00 7.83
N VAL A 188 -3.82 5.57 6.85
CA VAL A 188 -5.27 5.79 6.78
C VAL A 188 -6.00 4.47 7.02
N ILE A 189 -6.97 4.51 7.91
CA ILE A 189 -7.81 3.35 8.28
C ILE A 189 -9.29 3.71 8.26
N GLY A 190 -10.13 2.70 8.02
CA GLY A 190 -11.55 2.79 8.25
C GLY A 190 -11.87 2.56 9.72
N VAL A 191 -12.74 3.38 10.28
CA VAL A 191 -13.32 3.19 11.62
C VAL A 191 -14.83 3.09 11.51
N PRO A 192 -15.52 2.32 12.37
CA PRO A 192 -16.97 2.16 12.30
C PRO A 192 -17.71 3.49 12.45
N ASP A 193 -18.76 3.69 11.65
CA ASP A 193 -19.65 4.86 11.72
C ASP A 193 -21.11 4.44 11.55
N LYS A 194 -22.00 4.98 12.40
CA LYS A 194 -23.45 4.61 12.41
C LYS A 194 -24.19 5.05 11.14
N GLN A 195 -23.75 6.12 10.51
CA GLN A 195 -24.43 6.70 9.35
C GLN A 195 -23.91 6.15 8.03
N TYR A 196 -22.58 6.03 7.92
CA TYR A 196 -21.91 5.70 6.66
C TYR A 196 -21.32 4.29 6.63
N GLY A 197 -21.50 3.48 7.69
CA GLY A 197 -20.87 2.18 7.85
C GLY A 197 -19.42 2.33 8.32
N GLU A 198 -18.61 3.06 7.57
CA GLU A 198 -17.25 3.42 7.93
C GLU A 198 -16.98 4.92 7.74
N GLU A 199 -16.03 5.43 8.50
CA GLU A 199 -15.44 6.75 8.37
C GLU A 199 -13.92 6.68 8.27
N ILE A 200 -13.34 7.70 7.67
CA ILE A 200 -11.89 7.78 7.46
C ILE A 200 -11.21 8.33 8.70
N MET A 201 -10.15 7.64 9.15
CA MET A 201 -9.22 8.13 10.16
C MET A 201 -7.81 8.16 9.62
N ALA A 202 -7.15 9.31 9.68
CA ALA A 202 -5.74 9.48 9.36
C ALA A 202 -4.92 9.49 10.65
N CYS A 203 -3.97 8.56 10.78
CA CYS A 203 -2.97 8.52 11.83
C CYS A 203 -1.67 9.10 11.27
N VAL A 204 -1.18 10.19 11.83
CA VAL A 204 -0.09 11.00 11.26
C VAL A 204 1.09 11.05 12.22
N ILE A 205 2.29 10.77 11.70
CA ILE A 205 3.55 11.04 12.37
C ILE A 205 4.13 12.33 11.80
N LEU A 206 4.39 13.30 12.67
CA LEU A 206 5.00 14.57 12.26
C LEU A 206 6.53 14.46 12.21
N LYS A 207 7.15 15.25 11.35
CA LYS A 207 8.61 15.41 11.34
C LYS A 207 9.07 16.00 12.67
N LYS A 208 10.28 15.65 13.09
CA LYS A 208 10.87 16.12 14.36
C LYS A 208 10.82 17.64 14.48
N GLY A 209 10.24 18.12 15.58
CA GLY A 209 10.11 19.56 15.86
C GLY A 209 8.97 20.27 15.12
N GLN A 210 8.19 19.56 14.31
CA GLN A 210 7.01 20.12 13.65
C GLN A 210 5.76 19.96 14.52
N THR A 211 4.83 20.87 14.35
CA THR A 211 3.48 20.83 14.94
C THR A 211 2.45 21.09 13.86
N ALA A 212 1.32 20.40 13.93
CA ALA A 212 0.18 20.60 13.05
C ALA A 212 -1.12 20.37 13.83
N THR A 213 -2.22 20.94 13.34
CA THR A 213 -3.56 20.65 13.86
C THR A 213 -4.28 19.65 12.95
N ALA A 214 -5.27 18.94 13.52
CA ALA A 214 -6.12 18.04 12.73
C ALA A 214 -6.83 18.80 11.58
N GLU A 215 -7.22 20.05 11.81
CA GLU A 215 -7.86 20.84 10.78
C GLU A 215 -6.90 21.25 9.66
N GLU A 216 -5.63 21.56 9.97
CA GLU A 216 -4.60 21.83 8.96
C GLU A 216 -4.45 20.64 7.99
N ILE A 217 -4.40 19.40 8.51
CA ILE A 217 -4.32 18.20 7.66
C ILE A 217 -5.60 18.02 6.84
N ARG A 218 -6.80 18.23 7.45
CA ARG A 218 -8.06 18.13 6.71
C ARG A 218 -8.17 19.18 5.60
N GLU A 219 -7.77 20.42 5.85
CA GLU A 219 -7.80 21.49 4.86
C GLU A 219 -6.83 21.21 3.71
N TYR A 220 -5.64 20.70 4.01
CA TYR A 220 -4.69 20.28 2.99
C TYR A 220 -5.29 19.23 2.05
N ILE A 221 -6.00 18.23 2.60
CA ILE A 221 -6.68 17.22 1.80
C ILE A 221 -7.87 17.82 1.04
N ARG A 222 -8.69 18.63 1.70
CA ARG A 222 -9.91 19.25 1.13
C ARG A 222 -9.63 20.13 -0.07
N ALA A 223 -8.48 20.79 -0.08
CA ALA A 223 -8.08 21.68 -1.17
C ALA A 223 -7.78 20.95 -2.48
N HIS A 224 -7.52 19.63 -2.44
CA HIS A 224 -7.02 18.90 -3.61
C HIS A 224 -7.74 17.58 -3.89
N MET A 225 -8.53 17.06 -2.94
CA MET A 225 -9.23 15.80 -3.06
C MET A 225 -10.75 15.98 -2.92
N ALA A 226 -11.50 14.99 -3.43
CA ALA A 226 -12.96 14.98 -3.29
C ALA A 226 -13.39 14.96 -1.81
N ARG A 227 -14.49 15.66 -1.50
CA ARG A 227 -14.98 15.86 -0.12
C ARG A 227 -15.16 14.55 0.67
N HIS A 228 -15.59 13.48 0.02
CA HIS A 228 -15.80 12.18 0.68
C HIS A 228 -14.50 11.49 1.12
N LYS A 229 -13.33 11.92 0.61
CA LYS A 229 -11.99 11.43 0.97
C LYS A 229 -11.35 12.18 2.13
N VAL A 230 -11.97 13.27 2.62
CA VAL A 230 -11.44 14.04 3.74
C VAL A 230 -11.68 13.27 5.04
N PRO A 231 -10.64 12.98 5.85
CA PRO A 231 -10.77 12.24 7.09
C PRO A 231 -11.65 12.98 8.11
N LYS A 232 -12.59 12.24 8.71
CA LYS A 232 -13.35 12.72 9.87
C LYS A 232 -12.46 12.85 11.09
N TYR A 233 -11.57 11.87 11.28
CA TYR A 233 -10.65 11.79 12.40
C TYR A 233 -9.21 11.94 11.92
N VAL A 234 -8.43 12.76 12.65
CA VAL A 234 -6.98 12.88 12.47
C VAL A 234 -6.33 12.71 13.83
N GLU A 235 -5.43 11.78 13.95
CA GLU A 235 -4.69 11.49 15.18
C GLU A 235 -3.19 11.62 14.92
N PHE A 236 -2.50 12.35 15.80
CA PHE A 236 -1.04 12.40 15.79
C PHE A 236 -0.48 11.33 16.71
N VAL A 237 0.45 10.53 16.18
CA VAL A 237 1.06 9.40 16.88
C VAL A 237 2.58 9.44 16.73
N ASP A 238 3.29 8.83 17.68
CA ASP A 238 4.77 8.75 17.63
C ASP A 238 5.25 7.56 16.79
N SER A 239 4.45 6.50 16.66
CA SER A 239 4.79 5.30 15.89
C SER A 239 3.54 4.51 15.50
N PHE A 240 3.67 3.67 14.48
CA PHE A 240 2.63 2.70 14.11
C PHE A 240 2.94 1.31 14.69
N PRO A 241 1.92 0.51 15.04
CA PRO A 241 2.13 -0.87 15.44
C PRO A 241 2.62 -1.70 14.25
N MET A 242 3.76 -2.38 14.43
CA MET A 242 4.39 -3.20 13.40
C MET A 242 4.58 -4.64 13.87
N ASN A 243 4.71 -5.58 12.92
CA ASN A 243 5.20 -6.91 13.20
C ASN A 243 6.73 -6.95 13.19
N ALA A 244 7.32 -8.13 13.50
CA ALA A 244 8.77 -8.32 13.50
C ALA A 244 9.47 -8.08 12.15
N ALA A 245 8.73 -8.13 11.05
CA ALA A 245 9.22 -7.84 9.70
C ALA A 245 9.04 -6.37 9.28
N GLY A 246 8.65 -5.47 10.20
CA GLY A 246 8.44 -4.05 9.92
C GLY A 246 7.13 -3.72 9.19
N LYS A 247 6.20 -4.68 9.05
CA LYS A 247 4.91 -4.45 8.39
C LYS A 247 3.93 -3.82 9.36
N ILE A 248 3.31 -2.71 8.95
CA ILE A 248 2.29 -1.99 9.73
C ILE A 248 1.02 -2.86 9.88
N LEU A 249 0.50 -2.89 11.10
CA LEU A 249 -0.65 -3.69 11.50
C LEU A 249 -1.90 -2.82 11.62
N LYS A 250 -2.51 -2.43 10.50
CA LYS A 250 -3.70 -1.56 10.44
C LYS A 250 -4.87 -2.06 11.30
N TYR A 251 -5.05 -3.38 11.42
CA TYR A 251 -6.09 -3.93 12.30
C TYR A 251 -5.91 -3.55 13.76
N LYS A 252 -4.66 -3.46 14.27
CA LYS A 252 -4.38 -2.99 15.64
C LYS A 252 -4.68 -1.50 15.79
N MET A 253 -4.37 -0.72 14.75
CA MET A 253 -4.73 0.71 14.74
C MET A 253 -6.24 0.89 14.79
N ARG A 254 -6.99 0.11 13.98
CA ARG A 254 -8.46 0.13 13.99
C ARG A 254 -9.03 -0.25 15.36
N THR A 255 -8.53 -1.31 16.00
CA THR A 255 -8.96 -1.70 17.35
C THR A 255 -8.72 -0.57 18.36
N ALA A 256 -7.52 0.01 18.38
CA ALA A 256 -7.19 1.11 19.28
C ALA A 256 -8.06 2.36 19.02
N ALA A 257 -8.36 2.65 17.74
CA ALA A 257 -9.24 3.77 17.37
C ALA A 257 -10.69 3.56 17.86
N VAL A 258 -11.22 2.34 17.74
CA VAL A 258 -12.57 2.00 18.26
C VAL A 258 -12.64 2.22 19.77
N GLU A 259 -11.62 1.78 20.53
CA GLU A 259 -11.53 1.99 21.96
C GLU A 259 -11.45 3.48 22.32
N LYS A 260 -10.50 4.19 21.70
CA LYS A 260 -10.23 5.61 21.98
C LYS A 260 -11.39 6.54 21.66
N LEU A 261 -12.09 6.27 20.57
CA LEU A 261 -13.22 7.07 20.08
C LEU A 261 -14.57 6.60 20.62
N GLY A 262 -14.62 5.49 21.38
CA GLY A 262 -15.86 4.94 21.93
C GLY A 262 -16.85 4.43 20.88
N LEU A 263 -16.35 3.87 19.77
CA LEU A 263 -17.16 3.48 18.62
C LEU A 263 -17.75 2.07 18.71
N TYR A 264 -17.85 1.49 19.88
CA TYR A 264 -18.31 0.11 20.10
C TYR A 264 -19.71 -0.17 19.56
N GLU A 265 -20.65 0.80 19.71
CA GLU A 265 -22.00 0.62 19.20
C GLU A 265 -22.06 0.58 17.67
N ALA A 266 -21.22 1.38 17.00
CA ALA A 266 -21.11 1.36 15.55
C ALA A 266 -20.39 0.09 15.04
N ALA A 267 -19.46 -0.45 15.83
CA ALA A 267 -18.73 -1.67 15.49
C ALA A 267 -19.60 -2.94 15.59
N ASN A 268 -20.68 -2.91 16.36
CA ASN A 268 -21.61 -4.03 16.57
C ASN A 268 -22.81 -4.01 15.61
N VAL A 269 -22.90 -3.08 14.69
CA VAL A 269 -23.92 -3.10 13.63
C VAL A 269 -23.49 -4.16 12.62
N GLU A 270 -24.14 -5.33 12.64
CA GLU A 270 -24.01 -6.32 11.57
C GLU A 270 -24.45 -5.67 10.26
N THR A 271 -23.54 -5.49 9.35
CA THR A 271 -23.86 -5.14 7.96
C THR A 271 -24.39 -6.41 7.30
N ALA A 272 -25.64 -6.36 6.85
CA ALA A 272 -26.32 -7.44 6.14
C ALA A 272 -25.63 -7.75 4.79
#